data_17fc93e98d13f7ad407228f8ab687e0e
#
_entry.id   17fc93e98d13f7ad407228f8ab687e0e
#
_cell.length_a   1.000
_cell.length_b   1.000
_cell.length_c   1.000
_cell.angle_alpha   90.00
_cell.angle_beta   90.00
_cell.angle_gamma   90.00
#
_symmetry.space_group_name_H-M   'P 1'
#
loop_
_entity.id
_entity.type
_entity.pdbx_description
1 polymer ?
#
loop_
_entity_poly.entity_id
_entity_poly.type
_entity_poly.pdbx_seq_one_letter_code
_entity_poly.pdbx_strand_id
1 'polypeptide(L)'
;MATDHVLIKDAVIKLNSKDVSGNSNEVSIEMTRPTDECEPFGADVVTTGAGAMRVTFRIRGYYDKTANSLSDIAEKMLAGGTEATLEIYPQGQASGNEKFGGTAGITGVTPTFTKGRFAVCEASGYINNYARSTVTSS
;
A
#
# COMPACT_ATOMS: atom_id res chain seq x y z
N MET A 1 -15.68 -27.57 1.53
CA MET A 1 -15.25 -26.27 1.01
C MET A 1 -13.76 -26.07 1.32
N ALA A 2 -12.98 -25.80 0.31
CA ALA A 2 -11.57 -25.54 0.51
C ALA A 2 -11.35 -24.15 1.07
N THR A 3 -10.42 -24.02 2.01
CA THR A 3 -10.01 -22.75 2.57
C THR A 3 -8.58 -22.48 2.14
N ASP A 4 -8.35 -21.32 1.55
CA ASP A 4 -7.04 -20.96 1.00
C ASP A 4 -6.49 -19.74 1.73
N HIS A 5 -6.03 -19.97 2.95
CA HIS A 5 -5.36 -18.94 3.74
C HIS A 5 -3.96 -18.71 3.22
N VAL A 6 -3.55 -17.45 3.21
CA VAL A 6 -2.25 -17.04 2.68
C VAL A 6 -1.27 -16.78 3.82
N LEU A 7 -0.17 -17.54 3.84
CA LEU A 7 0.91 -17.31 4.78
C LEU A 7 1.99 -16.48 4.09
N ILE A 8 2.33 -15.35 4.67
CA ILE A 8 3.28 -14.41 4.09
C ILE A 8 4.69 -14.73 4.57
N LYS A 9 5.54 -15.18 3.66
CA LYS A 9 6.95 -15.49 3.95
C LYS A 9 7.91 -14.70 3.08
N ASP A 10 7.67 -14.71 1.78
CA ASP A 10 8.59 -14.18 0.79
C ASP A 10 7.95 -13.02 0.01
N ALA A 11 7.27 -12.15 0.72
CA ALA A 11 6.63 -10.99 0.12
C ALA A 11 7.67 -10.09 -0.55
N VAL A 12 7.33 -9.59 -1.73
CA VAL A 12 8.16 -8.64 -2.46
C VAL A 12 7.37 -7.35 -2.62
N ILE A 13 7.99 -6.24 -2.27
CA ILE A 13 7.39 -4.91 -2.40
C ILE A 13 8.33 -4.07 -3.25
N LYS A 14 7.81 -3.55 -4.35
CA LYS A 14 8.57 -2.66 -5.23
C LYS A 14 7.92 -1.30 -5.28
N LEU A 15 8.68 -0.27 -5.00
CA LEU A 15 8.25 1.11 -5.09
C LEU A 15 9.20 1.84 -6.03
N ASN A 16 8.64 2.45 -7.08
CA ASN A 16 9.41 3.12 -8.12
C ASN A 16 10.44 2.18 -8.76
N SER A 17 10.02 0.94 -9.02
CA SER A 17 10.85 -0.13 -9.59
C SER A 17 12.02 -0.56 -8.72
N LYS A 18 12.06 -0.14 -7.46
CA LYS A 18 13.08 -0.54 -6.49
C LYS A 18 12.49 -1.49 -5.49
N ASP A 19 13.19 -2.58 -5.22
CA ASP A 19 12.77 -3.57 -4.24
C ASP A 19 13.06 -3.03 -2.84
N VAL A 20 11.99 -2.79 -2.07
CA VAL A 20 12.10 -2.28 -0.70
C VAL A 20 11.70 -3.33 0.33
N SER A 21 11.50 -4.58 -0.10
CA SER A 21 11.06 -5.64 0.80
C SER A 21 12.07 -5.95 1.90
N GLY A 22 13.36 -5.74 1.65
CA GLY A 22 14.39 -5.95 2.67
C GLY A 22 14.29 -5.01 3.87
N ASN A 23 13.66 -3.85 3.71
CA ASN A 23 13.45 -2.89 4.79
C ASN A 23 12.07 -3.00 5.41
N SER A 24 11.15 -3.74 4.79
CA SER A 24 9.75 -3.73 5.14
C SER A 24 9.38 -4.99 5.93
N ASN A 25 8.61 -4.85 7.00
CA ASN A 25 8.10 -5.99 7.74
C ASN A 25 6.58 -6.07 7.74
N GLU A 26 5.91 -5.04 7.29
CA GLU A 26 4.45 -5.01 7.23
C GLU A 26 3.98 -4.10 6.11
N VAL A 27 3.00 -4.53 5.35
CA VAL A 27 2.34 -3.69 4.37
C VAL A 27 0.84 -3.89 4.50
N SER A 28 0.09 -2.80 4.49
CA SER A 28 -1.37 -2.83 4.55
C SER A 28 -1.94 -2.05 3.38
N ILE A 29 -3.02 -2.54 2.83
CA ILE A 29 -3.78 -1.83 1.81
C ILE A 29 -5.19 -1.66 2.36
N GLU A 30 -5.64 -0.43 2.44
CA GLU A 30 -6.99 -0.12 2.89
C GLU A 30 -7.83 0.34 1.72
N MET A 31 -8.93 -0.33 1.51
CA MET A 31 -9.87 0.00 0.45
C MET A 31 -11.17 0.46 1.08
N THR A 32 -11.57 1.69 0.78
CA THR A 32 -12.79 2.26 1.33
C THR A 32 -13.62 2.89 0.23
N ARG A 33 -14.91 2.97 0.48
CA ARG A 33 -15.83 3.64 -0.42
C ARG A 33 -16.71 4.56 0.41
N PRO A 34 -16.65 5.88 0.18
CA PRO A 34 -17.52 6.79 0.92
C PRO A 34 -18.97 6.55 0.50
N THR A 35 -19.87 6.73 1.44
CA THR A 35 -21.31 6.62 1.19
C THR A 35 -21.97 7.95 1.50
N ASP A 36 -23.05 8.23 0.80
CA ASP A 36 -23.84 9.42 1.04
C ASP A 36 -25.29 8.99 1.19
N GLU A 37 -25.98 9.56 2.17
CA GLU A 37 -27.37 9.25 2.45
C GLU A 37 -28.26 10.37 1.98
N CYS A 38 -29.35 10.00 1.33
CA CYS A 38 -30.33 10.96 0.85
C CYS A 38 -31.69 10.63 1.46
N GLU A 39 -32.31 11.63 2.11
CA GLU A 39 -33.62 11.51 2.73
C GLU A 39 -34.56 12.53 2.09
N PRO A 40 -35.28 12.18 1.04
CA PRO A 40 -36.21 13.09 0.38
C PRO A 40 -37.38 13.47 1.31
N PHE A 41 -37.94 14.63 1.07
CA PHE A 41 -39.11 15.09 1.79
C PHE A 41 -40.27 14.08 1.68
N GLY A 42 -40.82 13.70 2.83
CA GLY A 42 -41.95 12.80 2.87
C GLY A 42 -41.61 11.34 2.65
N ALA A 43 -40.35 11.00 2.57
CA ALA A 43 -39.93 9.62 2.43
C ALA A 43 -39.73 8.98 3.80
N ASP A 44 -40.10 7.73 3.92
CA ASP A 44 -39.88 6.92 5.12
C ASP A 44 -38.62 6.11 5.07
N VAL A 45 -37.89 6.14 3.95
CA VAL A 45 -36.72 5.32 3.72
C VAL A 45 -35.55 6.19 3.27
N VAL A 46 -34.41 5.98 3.90
CA VAL A 46 -33.14 6.65 3.53
C VAL A 46 -32.50 5.86 2.38
N THR A 47 -32.06 6.59 1.35
CA THR A 47 -31.32 6.01 0.24
C THR A 47 -29.84 6.26 0.43
N THR A 48 -29.05 5.20 0.41
CA THR A 48 -27.60 5.29 0.56
C THR A 48 -26.93 5.08 -0.80
N GLY A 49 -26.15 6.05 -1.22
CA GLY A 49 -25.35 5.97 -2.42
C GLY A 49 -23.89 5.71 -2.09
N ALA A 50 -23.20 5.00 -2.97
CA ALA A 50 -21.79 4.72 -2.81
C ALA A 50 -20.95 5.59 -3.75
N GLY A 51 -19.92 6.23 -3.22
CA GLY A 51 -18.96 7.00 -4.02
C GLY A 51 -17.88 6.12 -4.62
N ALA A 52 -16.87 6.75 -5.19
CA ALA A 52 -15.74 6.03 -5.76
C ALA A 52 -14.90 5.37 -4.67
N MET A 53 -14.33 4.22 -5.01
CA MET A 53 -13.44 3.50 -4.09
C MET A 53 -12.13 4.28 -3.93
N ARG A 54 -11.67 4.39 -2.68
CA ARG A 54 -10.38 4.96 -2.36
C ARG A 54 -9.47 3.88 -1.83
N VAL A 55 -8.24 3.90 -2.29
CA VAL A 55 -7.24 2.92 -1.87
C VAL A 55 -6.07 3.66 -1.28
N THR A 56 -5.71 3.30 -0.06
CA THR A 56 -4.55 3.84 0.63
C THR A 56 -3.66 2.67 1.06
N PHE A 57 -2.40 2.98 1.31
CA PHE A 57 -1.47 1.95 1.74
C PHE A 57 -0.58 2.46 2.86
N ARG A 58 0.00 1.51 3.59
CA ARG A 58 0.96 1.80 4.65
C ARG A 58 2.01 0.71 4.63
N ILE A 59 3.26 1.12 4.59
CA ILE A 59 4.40 0.20 4.65
C ILE A 59 5.20 0.54 5.89
N ARG A 60 5.41 -0.45 6.76
CA ARG A 60 6.21 -0.31 7.96
C ARG A 60 7.46 -1.16 7.84
N GLY A 61 8.55 -0.64 8.34
CA GLY A 61 9.79 -1.38 8.30
C GLY A 61 10.89 -0.66 9.08
N TYR A 62 12.10 -1.04 8.81
CA TYR A 62 13.27 -0.45 9.48
C TYR A 62 13.80 0.72 8.68
N TYR A 63 14.23 1.76 9.40
CA TYR A 63 14.89 2.89 8.78
C TYR A 63 16.26 2.45 8.28
N ASP A 64 16.55 2.71 7.03
CA ASP A 64 17.82 2.38 6.40
C ASP A 64 18.35 3.63 5.70
N LYS A 65 19.57 3.99 6.00
CA LYS A 65 20.18 5.20 5.44
C LYS A 65 20.81 5.00 4.07
N THR A 66 20.78 3.79 3.55
CA THR A 66 21.29 3.54 2.19
C THR A 66 20.37 4.12 1.13
N ALA A 67 20.96 4.43 -0.03
CA ALA A 67 20.19 4.94 -1.16
C ALA A 67 19.22 3.86 -1.67
N ASN A 68 18.06 4.30 -2.16
CA ASN A 68 16.98 3.45 -2.68
C ASN A 68 16.35 2.50 -1.64
N SER A 69 16.53 2.79 -0.35
CA SER A 69 15.79 2.13 0.70
C SER A 69 14.36 2.69 0.75
N LEU A 70 13.48 2.02 1.49
CA LEU A 70 12.10 2.47 1.62
C LEU A 70 12.04 3.92 2.12
N SER A 71 12.78 4.25 3.18
CA SER A 71 12.77 5.60 3.73
C SER A 71 13.32 6.63 2.76
N ASP A 72 14.37 6.29 2.03
CA ASP A 72 14.97 7.19 1.05
C ASP A 72 14.00 7.49 -0.10
N ILE A 73 13.41 6.46 -0.68
CA ILE A 73 12.49 6.61 -1.81
C ILE A 73 11.22 7.36 -1.38
N ALA A 74 10.66 6.98 -0.24
CA ALA A 74 9.43 7.59 0.24
C ALA A 74 9.63 9.07 0.57
N GLU A 75 10.73 9.41 1.20
CA GLU A 75 11.04 10.80 1.52
C GLU A 75 11.22 11.66 0.26
N LYS A 76 11.92 11.13 -0.75
CA LYS A 76 12.10 11.84 -2.01
C LYS A 76 10.79 12.04 -2.75
N MET A 77 9.93 11.04 -2.75
CA MET A 77 8.61 11.15 -3.37
C MET A 77 7.75 12.19 -2.67
N LEU A 78 7.78 12.20 -1.34
CA LEU A 78 7.00 13.15 -0.56
C LEU A 78 7.49 14.58 -0.80
N ALA A 79 8.80 14.79 -0.75
CA ALA A 79 9.39 16.12 -0.94
C ALA A 79 9.15 16.65 -2.36
N GLY A 80 9.21 15.79 -3.36
CA GLY A 80 9.02 16.18 -4.75
C GLY A 80 7.57 16.18 -5.22
N GLY A 81 6.66 15.62 -4.44
CA GLY A 81 5.25 15.50 -4.83
C GLY A 81 5.05 14.58 -6.03
N THR A 82 5.94 13.62 -6.24
CA THR A 82 5.91 12.73 -7.39
C THR A 82 5.17 11.44 -7.09
N GLU A 83 4.62 10.83 -8.12
CA GLU A 83 3.97 9.53 -8.03
C GLU A 83 4.86 8.47 -8.70
N ALA A 84 4.76 7.24 -8.24
CA ALA A 84 5.52 6.14 -8.80
C ALA A 84 4.71 4.85 -8.76
N THR A 85 5.15 3.86 -9.51
CA THR A 85 4.48 2.56 -9.51
C THR A 85 4.78 1.81 -8.20
N LEU A 86 3.72 1.32 -7.57
CA LEU A 86 3.82 0.44 -6.40
C LEU A 86 3.36 -0.94 -6.81
N GLU A 87 4.15 -1.95 -6.48
CA GLU A 87 3.81 -3.34 -6.74
C GLU A 87 4.05 -4.15 -5.47
N ILE A 88 3.04 -4.92 -5.08
CA ILE A 88 3.11 -5.76 -3.88
C ILE A 88 2.80 -7.20 -4.29
N TYR A 89 3.73 -8.09 -4.00
CA TYR A 89 3.61 -9.51 -4.27
C TYR A 89 3.63 -10.26 -2.94
N PRO A 90 2.45 -10.50 -2.33
CA PRO A 90 2.42 -11.08 -0.97
C PRO A 90 3.09 -12.43 -0.85
N GLN A 91 3.10 -13.22 -1.92
CA GLN A 91 3.70 -14.56 -1.92
C GLN A 91 4.92 -14.63 -2.83
N GLY A 92 5.43 -13.48 -3.32
CA GLY A 92 6.55 -13.44 -4.25
C GLY A 92 6.11 -13.31 -5.70
N GLN A 93 7.10 -13.27 -6.59
CA GLN A 93 6.88 -12.94 -8.00
C GLN A 93 6.69 -14.15 -8.91
N ALA A 94 6.52 -15.35 -8.37
CA ALA A 94 6.32 -16.53 -9.18
C ALA A 94 4.99 -16.47 -9.93
N SER A 95 4.96 -17.07 -11.11
CA SER A 95 3.75 -17.12 -11.94
C SER A 95 2.61 -17.79 -11.18
N GLY A 96 1.44 -17.20 -11.25
CA GLY A 96 0.25 -17.68 -10.55
C GLY A 96 0.01 -17.00 -9.20
N ASN A 97 0.98 -16.30 -8.65
CA ASN A 97 0.81 -15.58 -7.39
C ASN A 97 0.08 -14.27 -7.61
N GLU A 98 -0.55 -13.76 -6.55
CA GLU A 98 -1.26 -12.50 -6.62
C GLU A 98 -0.32 -11.31 -6.64
N LYS A 99 -0.77 -10.26 -7.29
CA LYS A 99 -0.06 -8.98 -7.38
C LYS A 99 -1.06 -7.86 -7.13
N PHE A 100 -0.68 -6.95 -6.26
CA PHE A 100 -1.46 -5.74 -5.99
C PHE A 100 -0.63 -4.54 -6.41
N GLY A 101 -1.24 -3.58 -7.08
CA GLY A 101 -0.47 -2.43 -7.48
C GLY A 101 -1.28 -1.30 -8.09
N GLY A 102 -0.56 -0.28 -8.48
CA GLY A 102 -1.12 0.92 -9.09
C GLY A 102 -0.10 2.05 -9.06
N THR A 103 -0.58 3.25 -9.29
CA THR A 103 0.25 4.44 -9.20
C THR A 103 0.11 5.02 -7.79
N ALA A 104 1.20 5.01 -7.04
CA ALA A 104 1.20 5.41 -5.65
C ALA A 104 1.78 6.80 -5.45
N GLY A 105 1.18 7.56 -4.55
CA GLY A 105 1.74 8.80 -4.06
C GLY A 105 1.94 8.70 -2.56
N ILE A 106 3.00 9.31 -2.06
CA ILE A 106 3.33 9.30 -0.63
C ILE A 106 2.72 10.54 0.02
N THR A 107 1.96 10.34 1.08
CA THR A 107 1.35 11.43 1.84
C THR A 107 2.00 11.64 3.20
N GLY A 108 2.75 10.67 3.69
CA GLY A 108 3.44 10.81 4.96
C GLY A 108 4.55 9.80 5.11
N VAL A 109 5.63 10.23 5.75
CA VAL A 109 6.76 9.37 6.11
C VAL A 109 7.08 9.69 7.57
N THR A 110 7.09 8.67 8.40
CA THR A 110 7.30 8.86 9.84
C THR A 110 8.46 7.97 10.31
N PRO A 111 9.69 8.48 10.30
CA PRO A 111 10.80 7.77 10.93
C PRO A 111 10.69 7.94 12.45
N THR A 112 10.95 6.88 13.19
CA THR A 112 10.89 6.89 14.65
C THR A 112 12.21 6.38 15.20
N PHE A 113 12.81 7.17 16.08
CA PHE A 113 14.11 6.88 16.68
C PHE A 113 13.94 6.71 18.18
N THR A 114 14.25 5.55 18.68
CA THR A 114 14.16 5.25 20.11
C THR A 114 15.51 4.72 20.59
N LYS A 115 16.02 5.30 21.68
CA LYS A 115 17.31 4.89 22.24
C LYS A 115 17.31 3.40 22.59
N GLY A 116 18.35 2.70 22.15
CA GLY A 116 18.52 1.28 22.41
C GLY A 116 17.75 0.36 21.48
N ARG A 117 17.09 0.90 20.46
CA ARG A 117 16.32 0.12 19.47
C ARG A 117 16.72 0.48 18.06
N PHE A 118 16.48 -0.43 17.12
CA PHE A 118 16.63 -0.09 15.72
C PHE A 118 15.58 0.95 15.33
N ALA A 119 16.00 1.91 14.52
CA ALA A 119 15.07 2.92 14.01
C ALA A 119 14.07 2.28 13.05
N VAL A 120 12.82 2.71 13.14
CA VAL A 120 11.74 2.22 12.29
C VAL A 120 11.23 3.35 11.41
N CYS A 121 10.62 3.00 10.30
CA CYS A 121 10.07 3.97 9.36
C CYS A 121 8.71 3.48 8.89
N GLU A 122 7.76 4.41 8.77
CA GLU A 122 6.44 4.12 8.24
C GLU A 122 6.17 5.08 7.10
N ALA A 123 5.82 4.54 5.93
CA ALA A 123 5.43 5.33 4.78
C ALA A 123 3.97 5.04 4.47
N SER A 124 3.20 6.08 4.22
CA SER A 124 1.79 5.94 3.89
C SER A 124 1.44 6.81 2.69
N GLY A 125 0.39 6.44 2.00
CA GLY A 125 -0.03 7.19 0.85
C GLY A 125 -1.29 6.60 0.22
N TYR A 126 -1.53 6.99 -1.03
CA TYR A 126 -2.69 6.57 -1.80
C TYR A 126 -2.25 5.78 -3.02
N ILE A 127 -3.18 5.00 -3.57
CA ILE A 127 -2.95 4.25 -4.80
C ILE A 127 -4.04 4.62 -5.80
N ASN A 128 -3.63 5.19 -6.93
CA ASN A 128 -4.51 5.44 -8.06
C ASN A 128 -4.40 4.29 -9.05
N ASN A 129 -5.47 4.04 -9.78
CA ASN A 129 -5.52 2.95 -10.75
C ASN A 129 -5.19 1.59 -10.12
N TYR A 130 -5.67 1.40 -8.89
CA TYR A 130 -5.44 0.16 -8.15
C TYR A 130 -5.98 -1.03 -8.93
N ALA A 131 -5.19 -2.08 -9.01
CA ALA A 131 -5.58 -3.33 -9.63
C ALA A 131 -4.97 -4.51 -8.88
N ARG A 132 -5.76 -5.54 -8.74
CA ARG A 132 -5.29 -6.84 -8.26
C ARG A 132 -5.23 -7.76 -9.47
N SER A 133 -4.11 -8.40 -9.67
CA SER A 133 -3.92 -9.27 -10.80
C SER A 133 -3.11 -10.50 -10.39
N THR A 134 -2.87 -11.37 -11.34
CA THR A 134 -2.07 -12.57 -11.13
C THR A 134 -0.77 -12.40 -11.93
N VAL A 135 0.34 -12.80 -11.34
CA VAL A 135 1.62 -12.75 -12.04
C VAL A 135 1.58 -13.75 -13.20
N THR A 136 1.85 -13.28 -14.41
CA THR A 136 1.77 -14.09 -15.63
C THR A 136 3.11 -14.53 -16.14
N SER A 137 4.19 -13.93 -15.65
CA SER A 137 5.54 -14.33 -16.05
C SER A 137 6.46 -14.22 -14.85
N SER A 138 7.39 -15.11 -14.75
CA SER A 138 8.39 -15.13 -13.69
C SER A 138 9.68 -14.46 -14.11
#